data_9530a313b44c9aea95d9c13124e24851
#
_entry.id   9530a313b44c9aea95d9c13124e24851
#
_cell.length_a   1.000
_cell.length_b   1.000
_cell.length_c   1.000
_cell.angle_alpha   90.00
_cell.angle_beta   90.00
_cell.angle_gamma   90.00
#
_symmetry.space_group_name_H-M   'P 1'
#
loop_
_entity.id
_entity.type
_entity.pdbx_description
1 polymer ?
#
loop_
_entity_poly.entity_id
_entity_poly.type
_entity_poly.pdbx_seq_one_letter_code
_entity_poly.pdbx_strand_id
1 'polypeptide(L)'
;DSPHIVLHHPSDSGNLGTILRTALGFGLKNIAIIRPAVDSDDPRVVRASMGAAFSLNVRHFDSFEQYRAQYPLRRLFPFMLTGAVPLDEAVQKVDGPFSLVFGNEASGLPDEFAQIGVSTLIPHSQQIDSLNLAIAAGIGMYAFTRK
;
A
#
# COMPACT_ATOMS: atom_id res chain seq x y z
N ASP A 1 -3.08 12.77 12.21
CA ASP A 1 -3.08 11.36 11.87
C ASP A 1 -3.38 11.10 10.42
N SER A 2 -2.40 11.42 9.59
CA SER A 2 -2.52 11.20 8.15
C SER A 2 -2.51 9.69 7.84
N PRO A 3 -3.09 9.29 6.71
CA PRO A 3 -3.08 7.89 6.29
C PRO A 3 -1.66 7.37 6.07
N HIS A 4 -1.46 6.08 6.28
CA HIS A 4 -0.22 5.39 5.96
C HIS A 4 -0.41 4.51 4.73
N ILE A 5 0.65 4.40 3.94
CA ILE A 5 0.75 3.39 2.88
C ILE A 5 1.75 2.35 3.35
N VAL A 6 1.32 1.10 3.42
CA VAL A 6 2.17 -0.01 3.87
C VAL A 6 2.41 -0.93 2.67
N LEU A 7 3.67 -1.15 2.36
CA LEU A 7 4.08 -2.01 1.25
C LEU A 7 4.75 -3.26 1.82
N HIS A 8 4.12 -4.40 1.60
CA HIS A 8 4.56 -5.67 2.17
C HIS A 8 5.44 -6.41 1.16
N HIS A 9 6.75 -6.37 1.37
CA HIS A 9 7.76 -7.04 0.56
C HIS A 9 7.80 -6.57 -0.91
N PRO A 10 7.81 -5.25 -1.18
CA PRO A 10 7.95 -4.81 -2.57
C PRO A 10 9.33 -5.20 -3.09
N SER A 11 9.38 -5.79 -4.29
CA SER A 11 10.61 -6.31 -4.86
C SER A 11 11.01 -5.65 -6.17
N ASP A 12 10.09 -4.93 -6.83
CA ASP A 12 10.34 -4.29 -8.12
C ASP A 12 10.60 -2.81 -7.92
N SER A 13 11.79 -2.35 -8.33
CA SER A 13 12.22 -0.96 -8.16
C SER A 13 11.31 0.03 -8.89
N GLY A 14 10.86 -0.33 -10.08
CA GLY A 14 9.98 0.52 -10.88
C GLY A 14 8.63 0.70 -10.22
N ASN A 15 8.02 -0.39 -9.76
CA ASN A 15 6.75 -0.31 -9.03
C ASN A 15 6.88 0.52 -7.75
N LEU A 16 7.94 0.27 -6.98
CA LEU A 16 8.13 1.02 -5.74
C LEU A 16 8.29 2.52 -6.03
N GLY A 17 9.13 2.88 -7.00
CA GLY A 17 9.30 4.29 -7.34
C GLY A 17 8.02 4.94 -7.82
N THR A 18 7.25 4.25 -8.66
CA THR A 18 5.97 4.75 -9.15
C THR A 18 4.97 4.96 -8.01
N ILE A 19 4.92 4.02 -7.07
CA ILE A 19 4.05 4.14 -5.89
C ILE A 19 4.44 5.35 -5.05
N LEU A 20 5.73 5.55 -4.82
CA LEU A 20 6.20 6.69 -4.03
C LEU A 20 5.83 8.01 -4.69
N ARG A 21 6.01 8.12 -6.00
CA ARG A 21 5.63 9.32 -6.73
C ARG A 21 4.12 9.58 -6.64
N THR A 22 3.34 8.53 -6.82
CA THR A 22 1.88 8.62 -6.78
C THR A 22 1.40 9.03 -5.39
N ALA A 23 1.99 8.44 -4.36
CA ALA A 23 1.65 8.78 -2.97
C ALA A 23 1.91 10.27 -2.69
N LEU A 24 3.06 10.78 -3.12
CA LEU A 24 3.36 12.19 -2.96
C LEU A 24 2.34 13.06 -3.70
N GLY A 25 1.96 12.64 -4.91
CA GLY A 25 0.96 13.36 -5.71
C GLY A 25 -0.39 13.46 -5.03
N PHE A 26 -0.77 12.46 -4.24
CA PHE A 26 -2.04 12.49 -3.49
C PHE A 26 -1.87 13.02 -2.07
N GLY A 27 -0.70 13.52 -1.71
CA GLY A 27 -0.47 14.07 -0.38
C GLY A 27 -0.30 13.05 0.71
N LEU A 28 -0.02 11.79 0.37
CA LEU A 28 0.19 10.69 1.30
C LEU A 28 1.68 10.55 1.56
N LYS A 29 2.16 11.11 2.64
CA LYS A 29 3.61 11.24 2.86
C LYS A 29 4.21 10.16 3.74
N ASN A 30 3.41 9.35 4.42
CA ASN A 30 3.89 8.34 5.36
C ASN A 30 3.85 6.96 4.73
N ILE A 31 5.02 6.42 4.46
CA ILE A 31 5.19 5.14 3.77
C ILE A 31 5.93 4.19 4.70
N ALA A 32 5.37 3.00 4.89
CA ALA A 32 6.03 1.92 5.63
C ALA A 32 6.37 0.80 4.64
N ILE A 33 7.62 0.39 4.62
CA ILE A 33 8.08 -0.71 3.78
C ILE A 33 8.47 -1.86 4.69
N ILE A 34 7.85 -3.02 4.47
CA ILE A 34 8.11 -4.22 5.27
C ILE A 34 9.13 -5.07 4.53
N ARG A 35 10.28 -5.31 5.17
CA ARG A 35 11.36 -6.15 4.62
C ARG A 35 10.99 -7.62 4.69
N PRO A 36 11.57 -8.47 3.82
CA PRO A 36 12.56 -8.12 2.79
C PRO A 36 11.93 -7.34 1.65
N ALA A 37 12.67 -6.35 1.14
CA ALA A 37 12.14 -5.41 0.16
C ALA A 37 13.30 -4.68 -0.53
N VAL A 38 13.00 -4.08 -1.68
CA VAL A 38 13.90 -3.10 -2.30
C VAL A 38 13.99 -1.87 -1.40
N ASP A 39 15.19 -1.32 -1.26
CA ASP A 39 15.38 -0.11 -0.46
C ASP A 39 14.88 1.13 -1.20
N SER A 40 14.28 2.05 -0.45
CA SER A 40 13.76 3.29 -1.02
C SER A 40 14.87 4.23 -1.50
N ASP A 41 16.10 4.06 -1.02
CA ASP A 41 17.25 4.85 -1.45
C ASP A 41 18.05 4.19 -2.59
N ASP A 42 17.62 3.02 -3.06
CA ASP A 42 18.22 2.41 -4.26
C ASP A 42 18.09 3.40 -5.42
N PRO A 43 19.19 3.67 -6.16
CA PRO A 43 19.15 4.63 -7.27
C PRO A 43 18.05 4.35 -8.30
N ARG A 44 17.71 3.08 -8.53
CA ARG A 44 16.64 2.73 -9.47
C ARG A 44 15.28 3.18 -8.95
N VAL A 45 15.06 3.07 -7.63
CA VAL A 45 13.82 3.55 -7.00
C VAL A 45 13.76 5.06 -7.06
N VAL A 46 14.85 5.73 -6.73
CA VAL A 46 14.90 7.20 -6.75
C VAL A 46 14.59 7.72 -8.16
N ARG A 47 15.19 7.11 -9.19
CA ARG A 47 14.91 7.50 -10.59
C ARG A 47 13.46 7.22 -10.97
N ALA A 48 12.94 6.04 -10.63
CA ALA A 48 11.55 5.69 -10.96
C ALA A 48 10.56 6.58 -10.24
N SER A 49 10.91 7.09 -9.06
CA SER A 49 10.06 8.02 -8.31
C SER A 49 10.20 9.46 -8.78
N MET A 50 11.14 9.73 -9.69
CA MET A 50 11.47 11.08 -10.14
C MET A 50 11.78 12.01 -8.98
N GLY A 51 12.51 11.49 -7.98
CA GLY A 51 12.93 12.24 -6.82
C GLY A 51 11.91 12.33 -5.69
N ALA A 52 10.69 11.81 -5.89
CA ALA A 52 9.64 11.90 -4.87
C ALA A 52 10.05 11.20 -3.57
N ALA A 53 10.92 10.18 -3.65
CA ALA A 53 11.36 9.45 -2.46
C ALA A 53 11.98 10.38 -1.40
N PHE A 54 12.62 11.46 -1.82
CA PHE A 54 13.26 12.40 -0.89
C PHE A 54 12.26 13.33 -0.19
N SER A 55 11.03 13.39 -0.67
CA SER A 55 10.00 14.28 -0.10
C SER A 55 9.00 13.52 0.77
N LEU A 56 9.22 12.22 0.93
CA LEU A 56 8.33 11.35 1.70
C LEU A 56 8.99 10.93 3.01
N ASN A 57 8.16 10.58 3.98
CA ASN A 57 8.60 9.98 5.23
C ASN A 57 8.53 8.45 5.06
N VAL A 58 9.62 7.85 4.57
CA VAL A 58 9.69 6.43 4.32
C VAL A 58 10.41 5.75 5.48
N ARG A 59 9.78 4.75 6.07
CA ARG A 59 10.35 3.97 7.17
C ARG A 59 10.32 2.50 6.80
N HIS A 60 11.39 1.79 7.13
CA HIS A 60 11.52 0.36 6.89
C HIS A 60 11.32 -0.40 8.19
N PHE A 61 10.59 -1.50 8.12
CA PHE A 61 10.32 -2.38 9.26
C PHE A 61 10.75 -3.79 8.91
N ASP A 62 11.33 -4.50 9.87
CA ASP A 62 11.78 -5.88 9.65
C ASP A 62 10.62 -6.86 9.53
N SER A 63 9.45 -6.51 10.08
CA SER A 63 8.26 -7.33 9.98
C SER A 63 7.00 -6.45 10.06
N PHE A 64 5.89 -7.00 9.59
CA PHE A 64 4.61 -6.29 9.73
C PHE A 64 4.22 -6.16 11.19
N GLU A 65 4.57 -7.15 12.01
CA GLU A 65 4.31 -7.11 13.45
C GLU A 65 4.99 -5.91 14.12
N GLN A 66 6.21 -5.57 13.70
CA GLN A 66 6.88 -4.37 14.21
C GLN A 66 6.13 -3.09 13.83
N TYR A 67 5.66 -3.01 12.60
CA TYR A 67 4.85 -1.88 12.17
C TYR A 67 3.58 -1.77 13.01
N ARG A 68 2.88 -2.89 13.18
CA ARG A 68 1.62 -2.91 13.89
C ARG A 68 1.79 -2.60 15.37
N ALA A 69 2.89 -3.05 15.96
CA ALA A 69 3.20 -2.74 17.37
C ALA A 69 3.40 -1.24 17.58
N GLN A 70 3.97 -0.55 16.60
CA GLN A 70 4.16 0.89 16.69
C GLN A 70 2.87 1.68 16.41
N TYR A 71 1.96 1.13 15.59
CA TYR A 71 0.71 1.79 15.20
C TYR A 71 -0.49 0.85 15.41
N PRO A 72 -0.79 0.47 16.66
CA PRO A 72 -1.76 -0.61 16.92
C PRO A 72 -3.21 -0.24 16.69
N LEU A 73 -3.54 1.05 16.64
CA LEU A 73 -4.95 1.49 16.61
C LEU A 73 -5.41 1.91 15.21
N ARG A 74 -4.57 1.75 14.20
CA ARG A 74 -4.94 2.14 12.85
C ARG A 74 -5.79 1.05 12.21
N ARG A 75 -6.86 1.45 11.51
CA ARG A 75 -7.64 0.51 10.74
C ARG A 75 -6.89 0.13 9.49
N LEU A 76 -6.81 -1.17 9.20
CA LEU A 76 -6.06 -1.66 8.06
C LEU A 76 -7.01 -2.01 6.90
N PHE A 77 -6.60 -1.63 5.69
CA PHE A 77 -7.31 -1.96 4.46
C PHE A 77 -6.35 -2.72 3.55
N PRO A 78 -6.21 -4.04 3.76
CA PRO A 78 -5.34 -4.85 2.91
C PRO A 78 -6.00 -5.09 1.55
N PHE A 79 -5.26 -4.82 0.49
CA PHE A 79 -5.74 -5.02 -0.89
C PHE A 79 -5.46 -6.46 -1.29
N MET A 80 -6.50 -7.26 -1.32
CA MET A 80 -6.42 -8.70 -1.57
C MET A 80 -7.79 -9.25 -1.94
N LEU A 81 -7.84 -10.50 -2.41
CA LEU A 81 -9.10 -11.10 -2.84
C LEU A 81 -9.86 -11.77 -1.69
N THR A 82 -9.16 -12.37 -0.74
CA THR A 82 -9.77 -13.20 0.30
C THR A 82 -10.69 -12.36 1.18
N GLY A 83 -11.97 -12.70 1.18
CA GLY A 83 -12.96 -12.04 2.03
C GLY A 83 -13.19 -10.57 1.73
N ALA A 84 -12.85 -10.12 0.52
CA ALA A 84 -12.80 -8.70 0.21
C ALA A 84 -14.16 -8.10 -0.06
N VAL A 85 -14.30 -6.82 0.30
CA VAL A 85 -15.40 -5.97 -0.15
C VAL A 85 -14.91 -5.08 -1.29
N PRO A 86 -15.81 -4.62 -2.17
CA PRO A 86 -15.41 -3.72 -3.25
C PRO A 86 -14.84 -2.40 -2.71
N LEU A 87 -13.97 -1.79 -3.49
CA LEU A 87 -13.26 -0.57 -3.11
C LEU A 87 -14.18 0.55 -2.62
N ASP A 88 -15.28 0.80 -3.33
CA ASP A 88 -16.21 1.87 -2.96
C ASP A 88 -16.89 1.59 -1.61
N GLU A 89 -17.15 0.34 -1.31
CA GLU A 89 -17.68 -0.04 0.00
C GLU A 89 -16.62 0.11 1.08
N ALA A 90 -15.38 -0.28 0.80
CA ALA A 90 -14.28 -0.18 1.76
C ALA A 90 -14.03 1.28 2.17
N VAL A 91 -14.07 2.20 1.22
CA VAL A 91 -13.88 3.63 1.49
C VAL A 91 -14.89 4.14 2.52
N GLN A 92 -16.12 3.62 2.49
CA GLN A 92 -17.16 4.03 3.44
C GLN A 92 -16.91 3.52 4.87
N LYS A 93 -15.97 2.59 5.04
CA LYS A 93 -15.65 2.01 6.34
C LYS A 93 -14.51 2.73 7.06
N VAL A 94 -14.00 3.79 6.49
CA VAL A 94 -12.96 4.60 7.15
C VAL A 94 -13.57 5.28 8.38
N ASP A 95 -12.91 5.08 9.53
CA ASP A 95 -13.35 5.62 10.80
C ASP A 95 -12.10 5.90 11.63
N GLY A 96 -11.54 7.08 11.49
CA GLY A 96 -10.31 7.45 12.17
C GLY A 96 -9.05 7.11 11.36
N PRO A 97 -7.90 7.01 12.02
CA PRO A 97 -6.63 6.74 11.34
C PRO A 97 -6.64 5.38 10.64
N PHE A 98 -6.08 5.32 9.45
CA PHE A 98 -6.07 4.09 8.68
C PHE A 98 -4.79 3.93 7.88
N SER A 99 -4.57 2.70 7.42
CA SER A 99 -3.44 2.34 6.58
C SER A 99 -3.93 1.50 5.41
N LEU A 100 -3.45 1.82 4.21
CA LEU A 100 -3.66 0.99 3.03
C LEU A 100 -2.48 0.04 2.92
N VAL A 101 -2.76 -1.26 2.79
CA VAL A 101 -1.71 -2.29 2.77
C VAL A 101 -1.72 -2.97 1.41
N PHE A 102 -0.58 -2.95 0.73
CA PHE A 102 -0.41 -3.58 -0.58
C PHE A 102 0.63 -4.68 -0.49
N GLY A 103 0.39 -5.77 -1.20
CA GLY A 103 1.25 -6.95 -1.15
C GLY A 103 2.36 -6.96 -2.17
N ASN A 104 3.12 -8.05 -2.18
CA ASN A 104 4.16 -8.30 -3.14
C ASN A 104 3.58 -8.44 -4.54
N GLU A 105 4.34 -8.03 -5.56
CA GLU A 105 3.90 -8.02 -6.97
C GLU A 105 3.50 -9.40 -7.47
N ALA A 106 4.15 -10.44 -6.96
CA ALA A 106 3.90 -11.81 -7.42
C ALA A 106 3.00 -12.58 -6.46
N SER A 107 3.26 -12.51 -5.15
CA SER A 107 2.59 -13.37 -4.17
C SER A 107 1.41 -12.70 -3.46
N GLY A 108 1.27 -11.37 -3.58
CA GLY A 108 0.22 -10.64 -2.88
C GLY A 108 0.43 -10.63 -1.38
N LEU A 109 -0.66 -10.51 -0.64
CA LEU A 109 -0.65 -10.55 0.82
C LEU A 109 -1.00 -11.95 1.33
N PRO A 110 -0.39 -12.39 2.45
CA PRO A 110 -0.83 -13.60 3.13
C PRO A 110 -2.32 -13.51 3.52
N ASP A 111 -3.01 -14.66 3.48
CA ASP A 111 -4.45 -14.71 3.74
C ASP A 111 -4.84 -14.18 5.13
N GLU A 112 -3.95 -14.28 6.09
CA GLU A 112 -4.22 -13.81 7.44
C GLU A 112 -4.48 -12.30 7.52
N PHE A 113 -4.04 -11.52 6.52
CA PHE A 113 -4.34 -10.08 6.50
C PHE A 113 -5.83 -9.81 6.39
N ALA A 114 -6.59 -10.74 5.80
CA ALA A 114 -8.05 -10.57 5.69
C ALA A 114 -8.73 -10.58 7.06
N GLN A 115 -8.07 -11.12 8.09
CA GLN A 115 -8.65 -11.24 9.43
C GLN A 115 -8.29 -10.06 10.32
N ILE A 116 -7.36 -9.21 9.90
CA ILE A 116 -6.90 -8.10 10.75
C ILE A 116 -7.31 -6.74 10.22
N GLY A 117 -8.08 -6.70 9.13
CA GLY A 117 -8.53 -5.45 8.54
C GLY A 117 -9.70 -5.66 7.61
N VAL A 118 -10.05 -4.60 6.89
CA VAL A 118 -11.10 -4.63 5.88
C VAL A 118 -10.46 -4.98 4.54
N SER A 119 -10.51 -6.27 4.19
CA SER A 119 -9.96 -6.74 2.92
C SER A 119 -10.68 -6.04 1.76
N THR A 120 -9.92 -5.47 0.84
CA THR A 120 -10.41 -4.55 -0.17
C THR A 120 -10.05 -5.04 -1.56
N LEU A 121 -11.03 -5.03 -2.45
CA LEU A 121 -10.87 -5.47 -3.83
C LEU A 121 -11.17 -4.33 -4.78
N ILE A 122 -10.28 -4.11 -5.75
CA ILE A 122 -10.56 -3.25 -6.89
C ILE A 122 -11.23 -4.14 -7.94
N PRO A 123 -12.54 -3.95 -8.21
CA PRO A 123 -13.20 -4.79 -9.20
C PRO A 123 -12.54 -4.66 -10.58
N HIS A 124 -12.28 -5.77 -11.21
CA HIS A 124 -11.69 -5.81 -12.55
C HIS A 124 -12.14 -7.06 -13.27
N SER A 125 -11.91 -7.10 -14.58
CA SER A 125 -12.30 -8.23 -15.42
C SER A 125 -11.60 -9.52 -14.98
N GLN A 126 -12.31 -10.63 -15.03
CA GLN A 126 -11.75 -11.94 -14.74
C GLN A 126 -10.84 -12.46 -15.87
N GLN A 127 -10.70 -11.71 -16.95
CA GLN A 127 -9.78 -12.07 -18.02
C GLN A 127 -8.31 -11.91 -17.61
N ILE A 128 -8.05 -11.27 -16.48
CA ILE A 128 -6.72 -11.14 -15.90
C ILE A 128 -6.77 -11.57 -14.43
N ASP A 129 -5.63 -12.05 -13.91
CA ASP A 129 -5.59 -12.52 -12.51
C ASP A 129 -5.56 -11.36 -11.54
N SER A 130 -4.80 -10.31 -11.86
CA SER A 130 -4.64 -9.17 -10.97
C SER A 130 -4.18 -7.94 -11.76
N LEU A 131 -4.39 -6.76 -11.18
CA LEU A 131 -3.86 -5.52 -11.70
C LEU A 131 -2.37 -5.40 -11.31
N ASN A 132 -1.61 -4.65 -12.12
CA ASN A 132 -0.26 -4.27 -11.75
C ASN A 132 -0.29 -3.57 -10.39
N LEU A 133 0.70 -3.86 -9.55
CA LEU A 133 0.74 -3.33 -8.19
C LEU A 133 0.69 -1.81 -8.15
N ALA A 134 1.51 -1.13 -8.95
CA ALA A 134 1.56 0.33 -8.93
C ALA A 134 0.23 0.93 -9.41
N ILE A 135 -0.43 0.30 -10.37
CA ILE A 135 -1.74 0.74 -10.84
C ILE A 135 -2.78 0.55 -9.76
N ALA A 136 -2.80 -0.62 -9.12
CA ALA A 136 -3.75 -0.90 -8.03
C ALA A 136 -3.56 0.06 -6.87
N ALA A 137 -2.30 0.32 -6.50
CA ALA A 137 -1.99 1.27 -5.43
C ALA A 137 -2.47 2.67 -5.77
N GLY A 138 -2.27 3.12 -7.02
CA GLY A 138 -2.74 4.43 -7.46
C GLY A 138 -4.25 4.55 -7.38
N ILE A 139 -4.98 3.55 -7.85
CA ILE A 139 -6.44 3.54 -7.78
C ILE A 139 -6.90 3.58 -6.32
N GLY A 140 -6.29 2.76 -5.48
CA GLY A 140 -6.63 2.72 -4.04
C GLY A 140 -6.38 4.05 -3.35
N MET A 141 -5.21 4.64 -3.58
CA MET A 141 -4.87 5.93 -3.00
C MET A 141 -5.84 7.02 -3.45
N TYR A 142 -6.19 7.05 -4.72
CA TYR A 142 -7.14 8.02 -5.24
C TYR A 142 -8.50 7.87 -4.54
N ALA A 143 -9.00 6.63 -4.47
CA ALA A 143 -10.33 6.38 -3.88
C ALA A 143 -10.39 6.78 -2.41
N PHE A 144 -9.34 6.50 -1.65
CA PHE A 144 -9.32 6.78 -0.21
C PHE A 144 -8.97 8.23 0.14
N THR A 145 -8.52 9.02 -0.83
CA THR A 145 -8.18 10.43 -0.59
C THR A 145 -9.21 11.41 -1.16
N ARG A 146 -10.09 10.96 -2.04
CA ARG A 146 -11.18 11.84 -2.49
C ARG A 146 -12.31 11.82 -1.47
N LYS A 147 -12.77 12.98 -1.14
CA LYS A 147 -13.89 13.15 -0.20
C LYS A 147 -14.92 14.07 -0.80
#